data_1b7efbb19dc7fdd200b3535e08844c86
#
_entry.id   1b7efbb19dc7fdd200b3535e08844c86
#
_cell.length_a   1.000
_cell.length_b   1.000
_cell.length_c   1.000
_cell.angle_alpha   90.00
_cell.angle_beta   90.00
_cell.angle_gamma   90.00
#
_symmetry.space_group_name_H-M   'P 1'
#
loop_
_entity.id
_entity.type
_entity.pdbx_description
1 polymer ?
#
loop_
_entity_poly.entity_id
_entity_poly.type
_entity_poly.pdbx_seq_one_letter_code
_entity_poly.pdbx_strand_id
1 'polypeptide(L)'
;MDIKLQHGVYAGLQGPSFETPAEYNWIRVIGGDAVGMSTVPEIIVARHMGMECFGMSVITNSTASPELIKTNHAEVQDIGNTAQPRMTALFREIISKL
;
A
#
# COMPACT_ATOMS: atom_id res chain seq x y z
N MET A 1 -17.43 -6.18 -12.23
CA MET A 1 -16.80 -6.40 -10.89
C MET A 1 -16.97 -5.13 -10.07
N ASP A 2 -17.64 -5.22 -8.94
CA ASP A 2 -18.01 -4.05 -8.15
C ASP A 2 -17.07 -3.87 -6.95
N ILE A 3 -15.81 -3.60 -7.27
CA ILE A 3 -14.77 -3.34 -6.26
C ILE A 3 -14.34 -1.88 -6.37
N LYS A 4 -14.53 -1.13 -5.28
CA LYS A 4 -14.10 0.26 -5.21
C LYS A 4 -12.59 0.33 -4.99
N LEU A 5 -11.93 1.07 -5.86
CA LEU A 5 -10.50 1.36 -5.74
C LEU A 5 -10.30 2.84 -5.42
N GLN A 6 -9.31 3.12 -4.59
CA GLN A 6 -8.86 4.46 -4.30
C GLN A 6 -7.57 4.72 -5.07
N HIS A 7 -7.33 5.97 -5.42
CA HIS A 7 -6.06 6.42 -5.99
C HIS A 7 -5.36 7.31 -4.98
N GLY A 8 -4.05 7.21 -4.92
CA GLY A 8 -3.29 8.02 -3.98
C GLY A 8 -1.80 7.87 -4.18
N VAL A 9 -1.07 8.52 -3.30
CA VAL A 9 0.39 8.53 -3.29
C VAL A 9 0.89 7.54 -2.23
N TYR A 10 1.67 6.58 -2.68
CA TYR A 10 2.36 5.64 -1.79
C TYR A 10 3.73 6.21 -1.43
N ALA A 11 3.97 6.40 -0.15
CA ALA A 11 5.26 6.84 0.38
C ALA A 11 6.05 5.63 0.88
N GLY A 12 7.22 5.41 0.30
CA GLY A 12 8.10 4.32 0.71
C GLY A 12 9.04 4.76 1.81
N LEU A 13 9.08 4.02 2.91
CA LEU A 13 10.06 4.19 3.98
C LEU A 13 10.93 2.94 4.10
N GLN A 14 12.07 3.11 4.77
CA GLN A 14 13.06 2.04 4.85
C GLN A 14 12.65 0.90 5.79
N GLY A 15 11.96 1.20 6.88
CA GLY A 15 11.73 0.24 7.95
C GLY A 15 13.01 -0.04 8.73
N PRO A 16 13.12 -1.19 9.40
CA PRO A 16 12.15 -2.30 9.46
C PRO A 16 11.01 -2.11 10.44
N SER A 17 11.07 -1.09 11.29
CA SER A 17 10.02 -0.80 12.28
C SER A 17 8.82 -0.15 11.64
N PHE A 18 7.63 -0.38 12.20
CA PHE A 18 6.48 0.42 11.86
C PHE A 18 6.69 1.89 12.21
N GLU A 19 6.02 2.75 11.48
CA GLU A 19 6.19 4.19 11.56
C GLU A 19 5.68 4.73 12.90
N THR A 20 6.35 5.76 13.39
CA THR A 20 5.90 6.51 14.57
C THR A 20 4.75 7.44 14.21
N PRO A 21 3.98 7.92 15.21
CA PRO A 21 2.95 8.94 14.95
C PRO A 21 3.49 10.21 14.28
N ALA A 22 4.71 10.62 14.62
CA ALA A 22 5.35 11.77 13.99
C ALA A 22 5.67 11.52 12.52
N GLU A 23 6.14 10.31 12.19
CA GLU A 23 6.39 9.92 10.81
C GLU A 23 5.10 9.90 9.97
N TYR A 24 4.00 9.39 10.50
CA TYR A 24 2.70 9.43 9.82
C TYR A 24 2.26 10.87 9.54
N ASN A 25 2.43 11.76 10.52
CA ASN A 25 2.08 13.16 10.35
C ASN A 25 2.95 13.83 9.27
N TRP A 26 4.25 13.58 9.32
CA TRP A 26 5.18 14.08 8.31
C TRP A 26 4.81 13.62 6.90
N ILE A 27 4.54 12.33 6.72
CA ILE A 27 4.16 11.77 5.43
C ILE A 27 2.88 12.43 4.90
N ARG A 28 1.90 12.65 5.78
CA ARG A 28 0.67 13.33 5.42
C ARG A 28 0.93 14.77 4.94
N VAL A 29 1.79 15.48 5.64
CA VAL A 29 2.14 16.87 5.31
C VAL A 29 2.82 16.96 3.94
N ILE A 30 3.69 16.03 3.60
CA ILE A 30 4.36 16.01 2.28
C ILE A 30 3.52 15.42 1.15
N GLY A 31 2.30 14.99 1.44
CA GLY A 31 1.34 14.55 0.41
C GLY A 31 1.20 13.05 0.23
N GLY A 32 1.70 12.24 1.15
CA GLY A 32 1.48 10.79 1.12
C GLY A 32 0.11 10.41 1.60
N ASP A 33 -0.51 9.45 0.92
CA ASP A 33 -1.83 8.90 1.28
C ASP A 33 -1.71 7.53 1.93
N ALA A 34 -0.68 6.78 1.55
CA ALA A 34 -0.37 5.48 2.11
C ALA A 34 1.14 5.37 2.34
N VAL A 35 1.53 4.50 3.25
CA VAL A 35 2.94 4.29 3.58
C VAL A 35 3.26 2.82 3.71
N GLY A 36 4.45 2.44 3.31
CA GLY A 36 4.95 1.08 3.46
C GLY A 36 6.43 0.98 3.15
N MET A 37 6.94 -0.23 3.19
CA MET A 37 8.39 -0.52 3.10
C MET A 37 8.76 -1.25 1.81
N SER A 38 7.83 -1.34 0.85
CA SER A 38 8.00 -2.08 -0.39
C SER A 38 7.71 -1.19 -1.60
N THR A 39 7.59 -1.80 -2.76
CA THR A 39 7.00 -1.22 -3.98
C THR A 39 7.88 -0.17 -4.64
N VAL A 40 8.38 0.83 -3.93
CA VAL A 40 9.14 1.94 -4.52
C VAL A 40 10.42 1.47 -5.21
N PRO A 41 11.29 0.64 -4.59
CA PRO A 41 12.50 0.15 -5.28
C PRO A 41 12.18 -0.63 -6.54
N GLU A 42 11.16 -1.46 -6.52
CA GLU A 42 10.75 -2.27 -7.67
C GLU A 42 10.23 -1.39 -8.81
N ILE A 43 9.45 -0.37 -8.48
CA ILE A 43 8.94 0.58 -9.49
C ILE A 43 10.07 1.39 -10.11
N ILE A 44 11.03 1.84 -9.31
CA ILE A 44 12.19 2.59 -9.83
C ILE A 44 12.94 1.76 -10.88
N VAL A 45 13.24 0.51 -10.55
CA VAL A 45 13.97 -0.38 -11.47
C VAL A 45 13.13 -0.68 -12.72
N ALA A 46 11.87 -1.01 -12.55
CA ALA A 46 10.98 -1.33 -13.66
C ALA A 46 10.84 -0.14 -14.63
N ARG A 47 10.64 1.06 -14.09
CA ARG A 47 10.56 2.27 -14.92
C ARG A 47 11.88 2.59 -15.62
N HIS A 48 12.99 2.37 -14.96
CA HIS A 48 14.32 2.53 -15.60
C HIS A 48 14.47 1.59 -16.80
N MET A 49 13.90 0.39 -16.71
CA MET A 49 13.90 -0.58 -17.81
C MET A 49 12.85 -0.30 -18.89
N GLY A 50 12.05 0.75 -18.77
CA GLY A 50 11.02 1.08 -19.74
C GLY A 50 9.72 0.30 -19.58
N MET A 51 9.52 -0.41 -18.48
CA MET A 51 8.29 -1.17 -18.24
C MET A 51 7.13 -0.27 -17.84
N GLU A 52 5.94 -0.58 -18.30
CA GLU A 52 4.71 -0.01 -17.75
C GLU A 52 4.42 -0.65 -16.40
N CYS A 53 3.99 0.16 -15.44
CA CYS A 53 3.81 -0.29 -14.07
C CYS A 53 2.41 -0.02 -13.56
N PHE A 54 1.86 -0.99 -12.86
CA PHE A 54 0.63 -0.86 -12.08
C PHE A 54 0.91 -1.39 -10.67
N GLY A 55 0.54 -0.63 -9.67
CA GLY A 55 0.69 -1.03 -8.27
C GLY A 55 -0.61 -0.95 -7.51
N MET A 56 -0.80 -1.88 -6.61
CA MET A 56 -1.97 -1.93 -5.74
C MET A 56 -1.53 -2.27 -4.32
N SER A 57 -2.07 -1.55 -3.35
CA SER A 57 -1.80 -1.78 -1.94
C SER A 57 -3.08 -2.12 -1.19
N VAL A 58 -2.97 -3.05 -0.25
CA VAL A 58 -4.03 -3.31 0.74
C VAL A 58 -3.76 -2.43 1.94
N ILE A 59 -4.71 -1.56 2.25
CA ILE A 59 -4.60 -0.72 3.43
C ILE A 59 -5.02 -1.54 4.64
N THR A 60 -4.08 -1.79 5.54
CA THR A 60 -4.29 -2.68 6.68
C THR A 60 -4.73 -1.94 7.94
N ASN A 61 -4.40 -0.67 8.05
CA ASN A 61 -4.80 0.16 9.17
C ASN A 61 -4.78 1.63 8.77
N SER A 62 -5.55 2.42 9.49
CA SER A 62 -5.65 3.86 9.26
C SER A 62 -5.08 4.63 10.45
N THR A 63 -4.48 5.77 10.17
CA THR A 63 -3.98 6.70 11.19
C THR A 63 -4.92 7.91 11.39
N ALA A 64 -6.16 7.79 10.96
CA ALA A 64 -7.15 8.86 11.08
C ALA A 64 -7.46 9.21 12.55
N SER A 65 -7.21 8.30 13.49
CA SER A 65 -7.26 8.60 14.92
C SER A 65 -6.04 8.01 15.63
N PRO A 66 -5.60 8.63 16.75
CA PRO A 66 -4.45 8.14 17.52
C PRO A 66 -4.58 6.69 18.00
N GLU A 67 -5.79 6.23 18.23
CA GLU A 67 -6.08 4.87 18.68
C GLU A 67 -5.78 3.82 17.62
N LEU A 68 -5.80 4.20 16.35
CA LEU A 68 -5.57 3.32 15.21
C LEU A 68 -4.10 3.19 14.83
N ILE A 69 -3.19 3.89 15.54
CA ILE A 69 -1.77 3.87 15.22
C ILE A 69 -1.08 2.60 15.73
N LYS A 70 -1.69 1.90 16.68
CA LYS A 70 -1.14 0.65 17.20
C LYS A 70 -1.34 -0.47 16.18
N THR A 71 -0.23 -0.99 15.67
CA THR A 71 -0.25 -2.03 14.65
C THR A 71 0.76 -3.12 15.01
N ASN A 72 0.40 -4.37 14.76
CA ASN A 72 1.32 -5.49 14.83
C ASN A 72 1.30 -6.29 13.52
N HIS A 73 2.35 -7.07 13.30
CA HIS A 73 2.52 -7.81 12.06
C HIS A 73 1.43 -8.86 11.82
N ALA A 74 0.91 -9.49 12.86
CA ALA A 74 -0.15 -10.49 12.73
C ALA A 74 -1.46 -9.88 12.23
N GLU A 75 -1.82 -8.69 12.71
CA GLU A 75 -3.01 -7.97 12.23
C GLU A 75 -2.86 -7.57 10.75
N VAL A 76 -1.68 -7.12 10.37
CA VAL A 76 -1.37 -6.79 8.97
C VAL A 76 -1.56 -8.02 8.08
N GLN A 77 -1.05 -9.17 8.49
CA GLN A 77 -1.21 -10.42 7.74
C GLN A 77 -2.68 -10.85 7.63
N ASP A 78 -3.44 -10.75 8.71
CA ASP A 78 -4.85 -11.13 8.73
C ASP A 78 -5.67 -10.28 7.75
N ILE A 79 -5.45 -8.98 7.73
CA ILE A 79 -6.14 -8.07 6.80
C ILE A 79 -5.72 -8.37 5.36
N GLY A 80 -4.43 -8.62 5.13
CA GLY A 80 -3.92 -9.02 3.82
C GLY A 80 -4.57 -10.30 3.32
N ASN A 81 -4.68 -11.31 4.16
CA ASN A 81 -5.34 -12.57 3.81
C ASN A 81 -6.83 -12.38 3.50
N THR A 82 -7.51 -11.53 4.23
CA THR A 82 -8.93 -11.20 3.98
C THR A 82 -9.13 -10.50 2.63
N ALA A 83 -8.18 -9.65 2.22
CA ALA A 83 -8.25 -8.93 0.95
C ALA A 83 -7.81 -9.77 -0.26
N GLN A 84 -7.11 -10.89 -0.04
CA GLN A 84 -6.52 -11.69 -1.11
C GLN A 84 -7.50 -12.08 -2.23
N PRO A 85 -8.72 -12.60 -1.95
CA PRO A 85 -9.63 -12.97 -3.02
C PRO A 85 -10.00 -11.81 -3.94
N ARG A 86 -10.20 -10.63 -3.39
CA ARG A 86 -10.51 -9.43 -4.16
C ARG A 86 -9.33 -8.98 -5.01
N MET A 87 -8.13 -8.98 -4.45
CA MET A 87 -6.91 -8.65 -5.20
C MET A 87 -6.69 -9.63 -6.36
N THR A 88 -6.84 -10.93 -6.10
CA THR A 88 -6.69 -11.96 -7.12
C THR A 88 -7.67 -11.73 -8.26
N ALA A 89 -8.93 -11.45 -7.96
CA ALA A 89 -9.94 -11.18 -8.97
C ALA A 89 -9.60 -9.94 -9.81
N LEU A 90 -9.15 -8.88 -9.17
CA LEU A 90 -8.74 -7.65 -9.85
C LEU A 90 -7.56 -7.86 -10.79
N PHE A 91 -6.50 -8.53 -10.32
CA PHE A 91 -5.33 -8.79 -11.15
C PHE A 91 -5.65 -9.70 -12.33
N ARG A 92 -6.47 -10.73 -12.13
CA ARG A 92 -6.93 -11.58 -13.23
C ARG A 92 -7.67 -10.77 -14.30
N GLU A 93 -8.56 -9.89 -13.87
CA GLU A 93 -9.32 -9.04 -14.78
C GLU A 93 -8.40 -8.08 -15.55
N ILE A 94 -7.45 -7.44 -14.88
CA ILE A 94 -6.49 -6.55 -15.52
C ILE A 94 -5.65 -7.30 -16.54
N ILE A 95 -5.07 -8.43 -16.15
CA ILE A 95 -4.21 -9.22 -17.03
C ILE A 95 -4.97 -9.73 -18.24
N SER A 96 -6.23 -10.11 -18.08
CA SER A 96 -7.05 -10.63 -19.19
C SER A 96 -7.35 -9.57 -20.26
N LYS A 97 -7.16 -8.29 -19.93
CA LYS A 97 -7.44 -7.16 -20.83
C LYS A 97 -6.20 -6.51 -21.43
N LEU A 98 -5.03 -7.02 -21.10
CA LEU A 98 -3.76 -6.50 -21.64
C LEU A 98 -3.48 -6.94 -23.08
#